data_3c770f25db879e2333d0a764333e46d1
#
_entry.id   3c770f25db879e2333d0a764333e46d1
#
_cell.length_a   1.000
_cell.length_b   1.000
_cell.length_c   1.000
_cell.angle_alpha   90.00
_cell.angle_beta   90.00
_cell.angle_gamma   90.00
#
_symmetry.space_group_name_H-M   'P 1'
#
loop_
_entity.id
_entity.type
_entity.pdbx_description
1 polymer ?
#
loop_
_entity_poly.entity_id
_entity_poly.type
_entity_poly.pdbx_seq_one_letter_code
_entity_poly.pdbx_strand_id
1 'polypeptide(L)'
;MTGAKVRPMDYRIVRSRFSLRDLLAEATSGMLSRPGRTSLTVLGTVLGVAALVATLGLAETAGNQIVTRFDALAATSVSVSNRSEPGFGFRSRDDVSVIPWDAEERLLRLNGVVAAGTLTRVDTEGALVSSVPINDPMGQTKFAIEVLATSPGLFDAVLGELATGRYFDLGHSDRGDHVAVVGPGAAARLRISRVEQQPAIFVGDVTFSVVGIIDDVAREPSLLDSVVIPDGTARAVFGTEAPAEVHILTELGAAQLIGSQAALALAPDQAAQLRVSVPREPGEVRSAVESDANTLFLVLGGVSP
;
A
#
# COMPACT_ATOMS: atom_id res chain seq x y z
N MET A 1 67.45 49.99 -72.74
CA MET A 1 66.10 49.93 -72.10
C MET A 1 65.63 48.51 -72.18
N THR A 2 65.80 47.76 -71.08
CA THR A 2 65.52 46.34 -71.05
C THR A 2 64.35 46.11 -70.06
N GLY A 3 63.20 45.76 -70.63
CA GLY A 3 61.98 45.54 -69.86
C GLY A 3 62.01 44.18 -69.21
N ALA A 4 61.98 44.16 -67.91
CA ALA A 4 61.83 42.93 -67.11
C ALA A 4 60.36 42.49 -67.08
N LYS A 5 60.13 41.33 -67.65
CA LYS A 5 58.83 40.65 -67.69
C LYS A 5 58.56 39.93 -66.39
N VAL A 6 57.68 40.49 -65.56
CA VAL A 6 57.24 39.84 -64.30
C VAL A 6 56.30 38.67 -64.66
N ARG A 7 56.61 37.45 -64.25
CA ARG A 7 55.77 36.29 -64.43
C ARG A 7 54.72 36.26 -63.26
N PRO A 8 53.43 36.06 -63.59
CA PRO A 8 52.44 35.89 -62.53
C PRO A 8 52.69 34.57 -61.82
N MET A 9 52.70 34.62 -60.47
CA MET A 9 52.75 33.49 -59.57
C MET A 9 51.35 32.84 -59.46
N ASP A 10 51.28 31.64 -60.01
CA ASP A 10 50.02 30.88 -60.03
C ASP A 10 49.76 30.22 -58.60
N TYR A 11 48.95 30.86 -57.78
CA TYR A 11 48.56 30.35 -56.50
C TYR A 11 47.47 29.24 -56.67
N ARG A 12 47.92 28.01 -56.73
CA ARG A 12 47.04 26.86 -56.67
C ARG A 12 46.48 26.71 -55.23
N ILE A 13 45.23 27.09 -54.96
CA ILE A 13 44.51 26.87 -53.74
C ILE A 13 44.27 25.36 -53.62
N VAL A 14 45.09 24.67 -52.85
CA VAL A 14 44.87 23.26 -52.50
C VAL A 14 43.73 23.22 -51.45
N ARG A 15 42.56 22.75 -51.83
CA ARG A 15 41.49 22.48 -50.84
C ARG A 15 41.93 21.41 -49.89
N SER A 16 42.28 21.80 -48.67
CA SER A 16 42.59 20.91 -47.57
C SER A 16 41.29 20.14 -47.21
N ARG A 17 41.31 18.82 -47.39
CA ARG A 17 40.28 17.93 -46.84
C ARG A 17 40.66 17.57 -45.43
N PHE A 18 39.97 18.11 -44.44
CA PHE A 18 40.10 17.72 -43.07
C PHE A 18 39.70 16.23 -42.91
N SER A 19 40.67 15.38 -42.63
CA SER A 19 40.44 13.99 -42.31
C SER A 19 40.11 13.87 -40.80
N LEU A 20 39.17 13.00 -40.44
CA LEU A 20 38.90 12.67 -39.04
C LEU A 20 40.15 12.24 -38.25
N ARG A 21 41.15 11.67 -38.97
CA ARG A 21 42.44 11.32 -38.42
C ARG A 21 43.29 12.55 -38.04
N ASP A 22 43.25 13.59 -38.85
CA ASP A 22 44.00 14.81 -38.56
C ASP A 22 43.39 15.57 -37.40
N LEU A 23 42.04 15.59 -37.26
CA LEU A 23 41.34 16.14 -36.10
C LEU A 23 41.67 15.39 -34.81
N LEU A 24 41.74 14.05 -34.84
CA LEU A 24 42.13 13.24 -33.70
C LEU A 24 43.58 13.44 -33.33
N ALA A 25 44.49 13.52 -34.30
CA ALA A 25 45.92 13.76 -34.06
C ALA A 25 46.16 15.15 -33.44
N GLU A 26 45.44 16.18 -33.92
CA GLU A 26 45.55 17.54 -33.39
C GLU A 26 44.96 17.64 -31.97
N ALA A 27 43.81 16.99 -31.73
CA ALA A 27 43.20 16.91 -30.40
C ALA A 27 44.11 16.20 -29.36
N THR A 28 44.74 15.09 -29.77
CA THR A 28 45.68 14.35 -28.85
C THR A 28 46.97 15.12 -28.59
N SER A 29 47.50 15.83 -29.59
CA SER A 29 48.71 16.66 -29.38
C SER A 29 48.41 17.88 -28.50
N GLY A 30 47.20 18.48 -28.62
CA GLY A 30 46.75 19.55 -27.74
C GLY A 30 46.55 19.08 -26.28
N MET A 31 46.07 17.87 -26.07
CA MET A 31 45.91 17.28 -24.73
C MET A 31 47.28 17.00 -24.06
N LEU A 32 48.27 16.54 -24.83
CA LEU A 32 49.60 16.21 -24.31
C LEU A 32 50.48 17.46 -24.06
N SER A 33 50.13 18.61 -24.61
CA SER A 33 50.90 19.85 -24.41
C SER A 33 50.77 20.47 -23.01
N ARG A 34 49.66 20.14 -22.27
CA ARG A 34 49.42 20.62 -20.88
C ARG A 34 48.85 19.53 -20.03
N PRO A 35 49.63 18.51 -19.64
CA PRO A 35 49.14 17.28 -19.02
C PRO A 35 48.42 17.52 -17.67
N GLY A 36 48.90 18.46 -16.87
CA GLY A 36 48.29 18.76 -15.56
C GLY A 36 46.86 19.33 -15.65
N ARG A 37 46.60 20.20 -16.66
CA ARG A 37 45.27 20.78 -16.85
C ARG A 37 44.30 19.74 -17.43
N THR A 38 44.80 18.94 -18.37
CA THR A 38 43.99 17.90 -19.02
C THR A 38 43.63 16.80 -18.04
N SER A 39 44.55 16.33 -17.20
CA SER A 39 44.28 15.33 -16.19
C SER A 39 43.26 15.82 -15.14
N LEU A 40 43.35 17.08 -14.71
CA LEU A 40 42.41 17.65 -13.77
C LEU A 40 40.98 17.73 -14.36
N THR A 41 40.88 18.10 -15.64
CA THR A 41 39.58 18.17 -16.33
C THR A 41 38.98 16.78 -16.52
N VAL A 42 39.79 15.80 -16.94
CA VAL A 42 39.35 14.41 -17.10
C VAL A 42 38.92 13.83 -15.76
N LEU A 43 39.72 14.06 -14.69
CA LEU A 43 39.37 13.61 -13.35
C LEU A 43 38.02 14.21 -12.87
N GLY A 44 37.82 15.50 -13.09
CA GLY A 44 36.55 16.16 -12.74
C GLY A 44 35.37 15.57 -13.50
N THR A 45 35.53 15.32 -14.80
CA THR A 45 34.47 14.70 -15.63
C THR A 45 34.18 13.27 -15.19
N VAL A 46 35.21 12.47 -14.95
CA VAL A 46 35.07 11.08 -14.48
C VAL A 46 34.37 11.03 -13.12
N LEU A 47 34.80 11.88 -12.17
CA LEU A 47 34.15 11.97 -10.86
C LEU A 47 32.69 12.44 -10.97
N GLY A 48 32.41 13.42 -11.83
CA GLY A 48 31.04 13.90 -12.05
C GLY A 48 30.12 12.83 -12.63
N VAL A 49 30.58 12.10 -13.65
CA VAL A 49 29.82 11.00 -14.26
C VAL A 49 29.68 9.84 -13.27
N ALA A 50 30.75 9.48 -12.55
CA ALA A 50 30.68 8.42 -11.54
C ALA A 50 29.72 8.75 -10.40
N ALA A 51 29.71 10.00 -9.91
CA ALA A 51 28.77 10.45 -8.90
C ALA A 51 27.33 10.42 -9.41
N LEU A 52 27.09 10.85 -10.66
CA LEU A 52 25.77 10.80 -11.27
C LEU A 52 25.25 9.35 -11.39
N VAL A 53 26.08 8.44 -11.91
CA VAL A 53 25.72 7.02 -12.05
C VAL A 53 25.50 6.37 -10.69
N ALA A 54 26.34 6.67 -9.70
CA ALA A 54 26.17 6.16 -8.35
C ALA A 54 24.87 6.66 -7.69
N THR A 55 24.53 7.93 -7.87
CA THR A 55 23.31 8.51 -7.32
C THR A 55 22.05 7.91 -7.97
N LEU A 56 22.04 7.77 -9.30
CA LEU A 56 20.94 7.14 -10.03
C LEU A 56 20.81 5.66 -9.65
N GLY A 57 21.90 4.91 -9.58
CA GLY A 57 21.90 3.50 -9.21
C GLY A 57 21.41 3.26 -7.78
N LEU A 58 21.83 4.10 -6.82
CA LEU A 58 21.34 4.05 -5.43
C LEU A 58 19.84 4.37 -5.34
N ALA A 59 19.39 5.41 -6.05
CA ALA A 59 17.97 5.80 -6.06
C ALA A 59 17.08 4.68 -6.63
N GLU A 60 17.52 4.04 -7.71
CA GLU A 60 16.78 2.94 -8.35
C GLU A 60 16.78 1.67 -7.48
N THR A 61 17.91 1.36 -6.84
CA THR A 61 18.02 0.22 -5.93
C THR A 61 17.13 0.39 -4.69
N ALA A 62 17.13 1.57 -4.08
CA ALA A 62 16.28 1.88 -2.92
C ALA A 62 14.80 1.86 -3.29
N GLY A 63 14.43 2.46 -4.44
CA GLY A 63 13.06 2.43 -4.97
C GLY A 63 12.55 1.01 -5.19
N ASN A 64 13.33 0.16 -5.85
CA ASN A 64 12.95 -1.22 -6.14
C ASN A 64 12.81 -2.09 -4.87
N GLN A 65 13.61 -1.88 -3.82
CA GLN A 65 13.46 -2.63 -2.57
C GLN A 65 12.16 -2.29 -1.84
N ILE A 66 11.75 -1.03 -1.85
CA ILE A 66 10.49 -0.59 -1.24
C ILE A 66 9.31 -1.16 -2.03
N VAL A 67 9.30 -1.00 -3.35
CA VAL A 67 8.25 -1.51 -4.24
C VAL A 67 8.09 -3.02 -4.10
N THR A 68 9.20 -3.79 -4.06
CA THR A 68 9.13 -5.26 -3.96
C THR A 68 8.49 -5.74 -2.65
N ARG A 69 8.70 -5.03 -1.53
CA ARG A 69 8.05 -5.37 -0.25
C ARG A 69 6.55 -5.07 -0.28
N PHE A 70 6.16 -3.92 -0.83
CA PHE A 70 4.74 -3.57 -0.99
C PHE A 70 4.04 -4.50 -1.98
N ASP A 71 4.69 -4.88 -3.07
CA ASP A 71 4.15 -5.80 -4.05
C ASP A 71 3.93 -7.21 -3.46
N ALA A 72 4.85 -7.70 -2.64
CA ALA A 72 4.71 -8.98 -1.97
C ALA A 72 3.55 -8.99 -0.97
N LEU A 73 3.39 -7.91 -0.18
CA LEU A 73 2.26 -7.74 0.73
C LEU A 73 0.93 -7.59 -0.02
N ALA A 74 0.92 -6.82 -1.09
CA ALA A 74 -0.25 -6.66 -1.94
C ALA A 74 -0.61 -7.97 -2.65
N ALA A 75 0.37 -8.70 -3.18
CA ALA A 75 0.15 -9.92 -3.96
C ALA A 75 -0.53 -11.07 -3.22
N THR A 76 -0.62 -11.00 -1.88
CA THR A 76 -1.26 -12.01 -1.04
C THR A 76 -2.57 -11.52 -0.39
N SER A 77 -3.08 -10.36 -0.80
CA SER A 77 -4.28 -9.75 -0.20
C SER A 77 -5.47 -9.87 -1.15
N VAL A 78 -6.55 -10.43 -0.69
CA VAL A 78 -7.85 -10.41 -1.38
C VAL A 78 -8.88 -9.83 -0.42
N SER A 79 -9.71 -8.90 -0.87
CA SER A 79 -10.86 -8.44 -0.10
C SER A 79 -12.16 -8.67 -0.85
N VAL A 80 -13.21 -8.95 -0.09
CA VAL A 80 -14.56 -9.15 -0.60
C VAL A 80 -15.50 -8.24 0.15
N SER A 81 -16.25 -7.44 -0.57
CA SER A 81 -17.24 -6.53 0.00
C SER A 81 -18.55 -6.60 -0.80
N ASN A 82 -19.62 -6.08 -0.25
CA ASN A 82 -20.84 -5.92 -1.01
C ASN A 82 -20.66 -4.96 -2.17
N ARG A 83 -21.27 -5.28 -3.30
CA ARG A 83 -21.34 -4.38 -4.44
C ARG A 83 -22.36 -3.28 -4.15
N SER A 84 -21.92 -2.19 -3.53
CA SER A 84 -22.73 -0.98 -3.46
C SER A 84 -22.78 -0.36 -4.85
N GLU A 85 -23.96 -0.10 -5.40
CA GLU A 85 -24.12 0.73 -6.58
C GLU A 85 -23.62 2.15 -6.24
N PRO A 86 -22.89 2.83 -7.13
CA PRO A 86 -22.50 4.22 -6.93
C PRO A 86 -23.74 5.11 -7.07
N GLY A 87 -24.57 5.14 -6.05
CA GLY A 87 -25.70 6.04 -5.91
C GLY A 87 -25.30 7.26 -5.09
N PHE A 88 -25.55 8.45 -5.61
CA PHE A 88 -25.48 9.70 -4.86
C PHE A 88 -26.53 9.64 -3.74
N GLY A 89 -26.09 9.43 -2.51
CA GLY A 89 -26.97 9.54 -1.35
C GLY A 89 -26.83 8.34 -0.41
N PHE A 90 -26.79 8.65 0.86
CA PHE A 90 -26.89 7.81 2.06
C PHE A 90 -27.10 6.31 1.80
N ARG A 91 -26.20 5.46 2.35
CA ARG A 91 -26.42 4.00 2.40
C ARG A 91 -27.87 3.77 2.80
N SER A 92 -28.66 3.23 1.90
CA SER A 92 -30.01 2.81 2.24
C SER A 92 -29.89 1.70 3.28
N ARG A 93 -30.69 1.79 4.32
CA ARG A 93 -30.81 0.79 5.39
C ARG A 93 -31.21 -0.61 4.86
N ASP A 94 -31.51 -0.70 3.57
CA ASP A 94 -31.94 -1.91 2.87
C ASP A 94 -30.84 -2.70 2.15
N ASP A 95 -29.58 -2.22 2.16
CA ASP A 95 -28.45 -2.98 1.62
C ASP A 95 -27.92 -3.96 2.68
N VAL A 96 -28.73 -4.98 2.97
CA VAL A 96 -28.28 -6.09 3.83
C VAL A 96 -27.11 -6.80 3.15
N SER A 97 -26.01 -6.90 3.86
CA SER A 97 -24.85 -7.64 3.36
C SER A 97 -25.22 -9.11 3.13
N VAL A 98 -24.75 -9.64 2.01
CA VAL A 98 -24.89 -11.08 1.69
C VAL A 98 -23.75 -11.93 2.22
N ILE A 99 -22.80 -11.30 2.92
CA ILE A 99 -21.66 -12.00 3.54
C ILE A 99 -22.16 -12.72 4.80
N PRO A 100 -22.02 -14.03 4.89
CA PRO A 100 -22.48 -14.79 6.05
C PRO A 100 -21.53 -14.66 7.23
N TRP A 101 -22.01 -14.90 8.44
CA TRP A 101 -21.20 -14.86 9.65
C TRP A 101 -20.13 -15.95 9.73
N ASP A 102 -20.36 -17.09 9.05
CA ASP A 102 -19.39 -18.18 8.91
C ASP A 102 -18.42 -17.98 7.73
N ALA A 103 -18.29 -16.75 7.26
CA ALA A 103 -17.43 -16.39 6.11
C ALA A 103 -15.98 -16.82 6.31
N GLU A 104 -15.42 -16.61 7.51
CA GLU A 104 -14.05 -17.03 7.87
C GLU A 104 -13.89 -18.54 7.66
N GLU A 105 -14.79 -19.34 8.24
CA GLU A 105 -14.73 -20.80 8.13
C GLU A 105 -14.87 -21.30 6.69
N ARG A 106 -15.77 -20.69 5.90
CA ARG A 106 -15.95 -21.04 4.48
C ARG A 106 -14.70 -20.78 3.66
N LEU A 107 -14.05 -19.64 3.89
CA LEU A 107 -12.86 -19.26 3.16
C LEU A 107 -11.63 -20.08 3.54
N LEU A 108 -11.47 -20.42 4.81
CA LEU A 108 -10.38 -21.29 5.29
C LEU A 108 -10.43 -22.71 4.70
N ARG A 109 -11.55 -23.14 4.13
CA ARG A 109 -11.66 -24.41 3.39
C ARG A 109 -11.07 -24.34 1.99
N LEU A 110 -10.81 -23.14 1.45
CA LEU A 110 -10.21 -22.98 0.13
C LEU A 110 -8.70 -23.21 0.21
N ASN A 111 -8.19 -24.03 -0.71
CA ASN A 111 -6.77 -24.30 -0.76
C ASN A 111 -6.00 -23.05 -1.25
N GLY A 112 -5.03 -22.59 -0.47
CA GLY A 112 -4.26 -21.37 -0.72
C GLY A 112 -4.71 -20.16 0.11
N VAL A 113 -5.74 -20.30 0.97
CA VAL A 113 -6.07 -19.33 2.00
C VAL A 113 -5.24 -19.62 3.25
N VAL A 114 -4.52 -18.62 3.75
CA VAL A 114 -3.69 -18.70 4.98
C VAL A 114 -4.49 -18.23 6.18
N ALA A 115 -5.21 -17.10 6.02
CA ALA A 115 -6.08 -16.54 7.05
C ALA A 115 -7.24 -15.78 6.37
N ALA A 116 -8.34 -15.67 7.06
CA ALA A 116 -9.47 -14.86 6.62
C ALA A 116 -10.17 -14.28 7.84
N GLY A 117 -10.82 -13.12 7.66
CA GLY A 117 -11.59 -12.53 8.74
C GLY A 117 -12.56 -11.49 8.24
N THR A 118 -13.66 -11.34 8.97
CA THR A 118 -14.73 -10.38 8.67
C THR A 118 -14.46 -9.04 9.35
N LEU A 119 -14.90 -7.98 8.72
CA LEU A 119 -14.85 -6.63 9.24
C LEU A 119 -16.19 -5.93 9.02
N THR A 120 -16.66 -5.25 10.04
CA THR A 120 -17.89 -4.45 9.94
C THR A 120 -17.81 -3.26 10.87
N ARG A 121 -18.37 -2.14 10.44
CA ARG A 121 -18.57 -0.97 11.30
C ARG A 121 -19.82 -1.19 12.13
N VAL A 122 -19.69 -1.04 13.45
CA VAL A 122 -20.80 -1.14 14.37
C VAL A 122 -21.57 0.19 14.43
N ASP A 123 -22.86 0.15 14.19
CA ASP A 123 -23.70 1.31 14.43
C ASP A 123 -23.95 1.43 15.95
N THR A 124 -23.28 2.38 16.55
CA THR A 124 -23.42 2.68 17.99
C THR A 124 -24.47 3.77 18.26
N GLU A 125 -25.32 4.11 17.28
CA GLU A 125 -26.32 5.18 17.38
C GLU A 125 -25.73 6.53 17.82
N GLY A 126 -24.45 6.77 17.45
CA GLY A 126 -23.72 7.98 17.83
C GLY A 126 -23.16 7.97 19.25
N ALA A 127 -23.15 6.83 19.94
CA ALA A 127 -22.54 6.70 21.24
C ALA A 127 -21.05 7.02 21.19
N LEU A 128 -20.59 7.77 22.18
CA LEU A 128 -19.17 8.12 22.35
C LEU A 128 -18.44 7.05 23.18
N VAL A 129 -17.17 6.90 22.90
CA VAL A 129 -16.28 6.02 23.65
C VAL A 129 -15.56 6.79 24.77
N SER A 130 -15.52 6.21 25.97
CA SER A 130 -14.84 6.79 27.14
C SER A 130 -14.05 5.72 27.89
N SER A 131 -12.97 6.12 28.53
CA SER A 131 -12.23 5.27 29.52
C SER A 131 -12.63 5.54 30.97
N VAL A 132 -13.60 6.43 31.19
CA VAL A 132 -14.03 6.83 32.55
C VAL A 132 -15.55 6.65 32.66
N PRO A 133 -16.03 5.96 33.72
CA PRO A 133 -17.46 5.67 33.91
C PRO A 133 -18.27 6.90 34.37
N ILE A 134 -17.67 8.07 34.48
CA ILE A 134 -18.28 9.26 35.05
C ILE A 134 -18.94 10.09 33.95
N ASN A 135 -20.13 10.58 34.23
CA ASN A 135 -20.76 11.57 33.40
C ASN A 135 -19.96 12.88 33.46
N ASP A 136 -19.14 13.13 32.44
CA ASP A 136 -18.35 14.36 32.30
C ASP A 136 -19.21 15.45 31.66
N PRO A 137 -19.68 16.45 32.42
CA PRO A 137 -20.52 17.51 31.86
C PRO A 137 -19.83 18.37 30.79
N MET A 138 -18.48 18.37 30.78
CA MET A 138 -17.67 19.10 29.81
C MET A 138 -17.27 18.27 28.58
N GLY A 139 -17.61 16.97 28.56
CA GLY A 139 -17.35 16.10 27.42
C GLY A 139 -15.88 15.83 27.08
N GLN A 140 -14.95 16.13 28.00
CA GLN A 140 -13.50 16.03 27.75
C GLN A 140 -12.96 14.62 27.77
N THR A 141 -13.74 13.65 28.28
CA THR A 141 -13.37 12.24 28.41
C THR A 141 -14.08 11.34 27.42
N LYS A 142 -14.96 11.89 26.57
CA LYS A 142 -15.75 11.18 25.59
C LYS A 142 -15.27 11.51 24.18
N PHE A 143 -15.00 10.49 23.39
CA PHE A 143 -14.43 10.63 22.06
C PHE A 143 -15.30 9.94 21.02
N ALA A 144 -15.47 10.56 19.86
CA ALA A 144 -16.00 9.89 18.69
C ALA A 144 -14.90 8.97 18.11
N ILE A 145 -14.89 7.73 18.57
CA ILE A 145 -13.99 6.68 18.10
C ILE A 145 -14.85 5.65 17.39
N GLU A 146 -14.41 5.21 16.24
CA GLU A 146 -15.09 4.18 15.48
C GLU A 146 -15.02 2.84 16.21
N VAL A 147 -16.14 2.12 16.24
CA VAL A 147 -16.22 0.76 16.77
C VAL A 147 -16.36 -0.20 15.61
N LEU A 148 -15.43 -1.13 15.51
CA LEU A 148 -15.38 -2.16 14.47
C LEU A 148 -15.63 -3.53 15.10
N ALA A 149 -16.43 -4.34 14.45
CA ALA A 149 -16.65 -5.73 14.79
C ALA A 149 -15.87 -6.63 13.83
N THR A 150 -15.17 -7.60 14.38
CA THR A 150 -14.36 -8.49 13.55
C THR A 150 -14.46 -9.94 14.03
N SER A 151 -14.34 -10.89 13.09
CA SER A 151 -14.01 -12.24 13.47
C SER A 151 -12.53 -12.33 13.89
N PRO A 152 -12.15 -13.31 14.73
CA PRO A 152 -10.80 -13.41 15.27
C PRO A 152 -9.70 -13.53 14.22
N GLY A 153 -9.96 -14.24 13.12
CA GLY A 153 -9.00 -14.43 12.04
C GLY A 153 -8.65 -13.17 11.25
N LEU A 154 -9.36 -12.05 11.45
CA LEU A 154 -9.03 -10.79 10.78
C LEU A 154 -7.61 -10.33 11.12
N PHE A 155 -7.20 -10.43 12.38
CA PHE A 155 -5.89 -9.92 12.79
C PHE A 155 -4.73 -10.61 12.05
N ASP A 156 -4.86 -11.93 11.82
CA ASP A 156 -3.91 -12.68 11.00
C ASP A 156 -4.02 -12.30 9.51
N ALA A 157 -5.24 -12.10 9.01
CA ALA A 157 -5.48 -11.73 7.61
C ALA A 157 -4.90 -10.36 7.24
N VAL A 158 -4.91 -9.41 8.20
CA VAL A 158 -4.35 -8.06 8.01
C VAL A 158 -2.89 -7.94 8.47
N LEU A 159 -2.27 -9.03 8.93
CA LEU A 159 -0.91 -9.07 9.47
C LEU A 159 -0.76 -8.06 10.63
N GLY A 160 -1.67 -8.14 11.60
CA GLY A 160 -1.68 -7.27 12.76
C GLY A 160 -0.59 -7.63 13.78
N GLU A 161 0.04 -6.61 14.34
CA GLU A 161 1.02 -6.73 15.41
C GLU A 161 0.48 -6.11 16.70
N LEU A 162 0.80 -6.72 17.86
CA LEU A 162 0.38 -6.22 19.17
C LEU A 162 1.50 -5.49 19.88
N ALA A 163 1.20 -4.29 20.40
CA ALA A 163 2.06 -3.60 21.35
C ALA A 163 2.06 -4.28 22.72
N THR A 164 0.89 -4.74 23.17
CA THR A 164 0.72 -5.40 24.49
C THR A 164 -0.59 -6.18 24.52
N GLY A 165 -0.65 -7.20 25.36
CA GLY A 165 -1.85 -8.02 25.56
C GLY A 165 -2.01 -9.16 24.56
N ARG A 166 -3.24 -9.45 24.17
CA ARG A 166 -3.60 -10.53 23.24
C ARG A 166 -4.80 -10.13 22.40
N TYR A 167 -4.98 -10.81 21.28
CA TYR A 167 -6.23 -10.75 20.53
C TYR A 167 -7.33 -11.57 21.23
N PHE A 168 -8.59 -11.27 20.91
CA PHE A 168 -9.69 -12.14 21.27
C PHE A 168 -9.74 -13.36 20.33
N ASP A 169 -10.37 -14.42 20.77
CA ASP A 169 -10.51 -15.68 20.04
C ASP A 169 -11.98 -16.03 19.77
N LEU A 170 -12.22 -17.13 19.06
CA LEU A 170 -13.57 -17.62 18.75
C LEU A 170 -14.42 -17.81 20.00
N GLY A 171 -13.83 -18.25 21.12
CA GLY A 171 -14.57 -18.42 22.37
C GLY A 171 -15.15 -17.10 22.90
N HIS A 172 -14.44 -15.97 22.71
CA HIS A 172 -14.97 -14.66 23.08
C HIS A 172 -16.12 -14.24 22.16
N SER A 173 -16.02 -14.52 20.87
CA SER A 173 -17.07 -14.24 19.91
C SER A 173 -18.33 -15.09 20.17
N ASP A 174 -18.17 -16.39 20.36
CA ASP A 174 -19.27 -17.33 20.58
C ASP A 174 -20.08 -17.01 21.85
N ARG A 175 -19.40 -16.59 22.91
CA ARG A 175 -20.05 -16.21 24.17
C ARG A 175 -20.58 -14.78 24.19
N GLY A 176 -20.23 -13.96 23.19
CA GLY A 176 -20.55 -12.54 23.19
C GLY A 176 -19.83 -11.79 24.33
N ASP A 177 -18.58 -12.17 24.63
CA ASP A 177 -17.81 -11.57 25.72
C ASP A 177 -17.53 -10.09 25.44
N HIS A 178 -17.71 -9.23 26.45
CA HIS A 178 -17.46 -7.80 26.35
C HIS A 178 -15.95 -7.52 26.47
N VAL A 179 -15.20 -7.92 25.46
CA VAL A 179 -13.76 -7.65 25.33
C VAL A 179 -13.50 -6.77 24.14
N ALA A 180 -12.42 -5.99 24.19
CA ALA A 180 -12.02 -5.12 23.10
C ALA A 180 -10.51 -5.13 22.91
N VAL A 181 -10.08 -4.98 21.66
CA VAL A 181 -8.72 -4.64 21.26
C VAL A 181 -8.77 -3.21 20.73
N VAL A 182 -7.80 -2.37 21.09
CA VAL A 182 -7.79 -0.96 20.69
C VAL A 182 -6.60 -0.65 19.79
N GLY A 183 -6.82 0.14 18.76
CA GLY A 183 -5.74 0.67 17.94
C GLY A 183 -4.91 1.70 18.71
N PRO A 184 -3.65 1.97 18.32
CA PRO A 184 -2.75 2.89 19.01
C PRO A 184 -3.31 4.33 19.08
N GLY A 185 -3.99 4.80 18.04
CA GLY A 185 -4.64 6.11 18.03
C GLY A 185 -5.82 6.20 18.99
N ALA A 186 -6.66 5.15 19.05
CA ALA A 186 -7.74 5.06 20.04
C ALA A 186 -7.19 4.95 21.46
N ALA A 187 -6.17 4.12 21.69
CA ALA A 187 -5.51 3.96 23.00
C ALA A 187 -4.93 5.28 23.50
N ALA A 188 -4.28 6.06 22.63
CA ALA A 188 -3.74 7.38 22.97
C ALA A 188 -4.84 8.36 23.41
N ARG A 189 -5.98 8.40 22.69
CA ARG A 189 -7.15 9.26 23.05
C ARG A 189 -7.76 8.84 24.37
N LEU A 190 -7.89 7.53 24.60
CA LEU A 190 -8.44 6.95 25.83
C LEU A 190 -7.43 6.91 26.98
N ARG A 191 -6.16 7.30 26.74
CA ARG A 191 -5.05 7.28 27.71
C ARG A 191 -4.79 5.88 28.28
N ILE A 192 -4.95 4.85 27.45
CA ILE A 192 -4.69 3.46 27.80
C ILE A 192 -3.31 3.11 27.25
N SER A 193 -2.35 2.80 28.13
CA SER A 193 -0.98 2.44 27.75
C SER A 193 -0.61 0.99 28.04
N ARG A 194 -1.40 0.30 28.85
CA ARG A 194 -1.15 -1.07 29.31
C ARG A 194 -2.45 -1.81 29.53
N VAL A 195 -2.44 -3.12 29.29
CA VAL A 195 -3.60 -4.00 29.44
C VAL A 195 -3.54 -4.87 30.72
N GLU A 196 -2.39 -4.93 31.40
CA GLU A 196 -2.20 -5.80 32.58
C GLU A 196 -3.13 -5.44 33.74
N GLN A 197 -3.58 -4.20 33.82
CA GLN A 197 -4.54 -3.73 34.81
C GLN A 197 -5.99 -3.91 34.36
N GLN A 198 -6.24 -4.58 33.25
CA GLN A 198 -7.55 -4.79 32.64
C GLN A 198 -8.37 -3.50 32.56
N PRO A 199 -7.87 -2.49 31.82
CA PRO A 199 -8.60 -1.24 31.68
C PRO A 199 -9.95 -1.48 31.02
N ALA A 200 -10.97 -0.78 31.50
CA ALA A 200 -12.30 -0.80 30.92
C ALA A 200 -12.52 0.42 30.04
N ILE A 201 -13.26 0.24 28.96
CA ILE A 201 -13.81 1.31 28.12
C ILE A 201 -15.32 1.19 28.07
N PHE A 202 -15.96 2.32 27.82
CA PHE A 202 -17.41 2.45 27.75
C PHE A 202 -17.78 2.91 26.35
N VAL A 203 -18.62 2.14 25.68
CA VAL A 203 -19.24 2.52 24.39
C VAL A 203 -20.71 2.79 24.70
N GLY A 204 -21.06 4.05 24.83
CA GLY A 204 -22.35 4.40 25.43
C GLY A 204 -22.46 3.88 26.86
N ASP A 205 -23.46 3.02 27.09
CA ASP A 205 -23.71 2.39 28.39
C ASP A 205 -23.10 0.99 28.52
N VAL A 206 -22.43 0.50 27.47
CA VAL A 206 -21.84 -0.84 27.45
C VAL A 206 -20.37 -0.79 27.82
N THR A 207 -19.97 -1.63 28.78
CA THR A 207 -18.58 -1.73 29.27
C THR A 207 -17.84 -2.85 28.56
N PHE A 208 -16.63 -2.58 28.10
CA PHE A 208 -15.72 -3.55 27.52
C PHE A 208 -14.40 -3.58 28.28
N SER A 209 -13.85 -4.78 28.49
CA SER A 209 -12.50 -4.96 29.00
C SER A 209 -11.49 -4.94 27.87
N VAL A 210 -10.49 -4.06 27.93
CA VAL A 210 -9.43 -4.01 26.92
C VAL A 210 -8.42 -5.12 27.18
N VAL A 211 -8.28 -6.04 26.22
CA VAL A 211 -7.42 -7.23 26.31
C VAL A 211 -6.14 -7.10 25.47
N GLY A 212 -6.10 -6.16 24.52
CA GLY A 212 -4.94 -5.92 23.67
C GLY A 212 -4.90 -4.51 23.14
N ILE A 213 -3.69 -4.06 22.78
CA ILE A 213 -3.44 -2.82 22.04
C ILE A 213 -2.66 -3.19 20.79
N ILE A 214 -3.17 -2.80 19.63
CA ILE A 214 -2.50 -2.98 18.33
C ILE A 214 -1.29 -2.05 18.27
N ASP A 215 -0.19 -2.52 17.71
CA ASP A 215 0.97 -1.70 17.39
C ASP A 215 0.88 -1.20 15.95
N ASP A 216 0.75 -2.14 15.03
CA ASP A 216 0.66 -1.87 13.61
C ASP A 216 -0.20 -2.91 12.87
N VAL A 217 -0.65 -2.56 11.68
CA VAL A 217 -1.31 -3.46 10.75
C VAL A 217 -0.77 -3.20 9.34
N ALA A 218 -0.38 -4.24 8.65
CA ALA A 218 0.12 -4.09 7.28
C ALA A 218 -1.00 -3.74 6.28
N ARG A 219 -2.25 -4.03 6.66
CA ARG A 219 -3.47 -3.81 5.87
C ARG A 219 -4.56 -3.31 6.80
N GLU A 220 -5.56 -2.63 6.26
CA GLU A 220 -6.71 -2.10 6.99
C GLU A 220 -6.33 -1.07 8.08
N PRO A 221 -5.83 0.12 7.67
CA PRO A 221 -5.41 1.17 8.60
C PRO A 221 -6.52 1.69 9.53
N SER A 222 -7.79 1.44 9.22
CA SER A 222 -8.92 1.84 10.07
C SER A 222 -8.83 1.25 11.48
N LEU A 223 -8.21 0.07 11.63
CA LEU A 223 -8.00 -0.58 12.91
C LEU A 223 -7.10 0.24 13.86
N LEU A 224 -6.21 1.09 13.31
CA LEU A 224 -5.26 1.86 14.12
C LEU A 224 -5.91 2.96 14.97
N ASP A 225 -7.05 3.49 14.52
CA ASP A 225 -7.77 4.57 15.21
C ASP A 225 -9.09 4.13 15.84
N SER A 226 -9.36 2.83 15.87
CA SER A 226 -10.65 2.27 16.26
C SER A 226 -10.59 1.42 17.54
N VAL A 227 -11.78 1.12 18.06
CA VAL A 227 -12.04 0.08 19.06
C VAL A 227 -12.57 -1.16 18.32
N VAL A 228 -11.93 -2.30 18.51
CA VAL A 228 -12.27 -3.54 17.83
C VAL A 228 -12.87 -4.52 18.82
N ILE A 229 -14.08 -5.01 18.52
CA ILE A 229 -14.82 -5.97 19.37
C ILE A 229 -15.11 -7.26 18.60
N PRO A 230 -15.35 -8.38 19.28
CA PRO A 230 -15.75 -9.61 18.62
C PRO A 230 -17.08 -9.46 17.87
N ASP A 231 -17.19 -10.06 16.71
CA ASP A 231 -18.41 -10.03 15.86
C ASP A 231 -19.65 -10.62 16.57
N GLY A 232 -19.46 -11.68 17.38
CA GLY A 232 -20.53 -12.24 18.19
C GLY A 232 -21.07 -11.26 19.23
N THR A 233 -20.18 -10.46 19.83
CA THR A 233 -20.57 -9.40 20.77
C THR A 233 -21.32 -8.29 20.05
N ALA A 234 -20.85 -7.89 18.85
CA ALA A 234 -21.52 -6.88 18.05
C ALA A 234 -22.95 -7.29 17.68
N ARG A 235 -23.15 -8.57 17.35
CA ARG A 235 -24.50 -9.12 17.10
C ARG A 235 -25.38 -9.06 18.34
N ALA A 236 -24.85 -9.51 19.46
CA ALA A 236 -25.61 -9.65 20.70
C ALA A 236 -25.98 -8.30 21.32
N VAL A 237 -25.08 -7.31 21.26
CA VAL A 237 -25.20 -6.02 21.96
C VAL A 237 -25.75 -4.90 21.06
N PHE A 238 -25.26 -4.84 19.82
CA PHE A 238 -25.58 -3.75 18.90
C PHE A 238 -26.51 -4.17 17.75
N GLY A 239 -26.93 -5.44 17.68
CA GLY A 239 -27.81 -5.93 16.65
C GLY A 239 -27.23 -5.88 15.24
N THR A 240 -25.90 -6.00 15.09
CA THR A 240 -25.23 -6.02 13.79
C THR A 240 -25.76 -7.18 12.94
N GLU A 241 -26.31 -6.89 11.76
CA GLU A 241 -27.05 -7.88 10.97
C GLU A 241 -26.14 -8.82 10.16
N ALA A 242 -25.04 -8.28 9.58
CA ALA A 242 -24.12 -9.06 8.75
C ALA A 242 -22.75 -8.38 8.64
N PRO A 243 -21.68 -9.12 8.30
CA PRO A 243 -20.38 -8.53 7.99
C PRO A 243 -20.46 -7.67 6.73
N ALA A 244 -19.70 -6.55 6.72
CA ALA A 244 -19.67 -5.65 5.58
C ALA A 244 -18.56 -6.03 4.59
N GLU A 245 -17.48 -6.59 5.09
CA GLU A 245 -16.27 -6.88 4.32
C GLU A 245 -15.53 -8.10 4.89
N VAL A 246 -14.78 -8.77 4.03
CA VAL A 246 -13.90 -9.89 4.40
C VAL A 246 -12.52 -9.62 3.84
N HIS A 247 -11.50 -9.77 4.67
CA HIS A 247 -10.10 -9.74 4.29
C HIS A 247 -9.53 -11.15 4.29
N ILE A 248 -8.78 -11.48 3.26
CA ILE A 248 -8.22 -12.81 3.03
C ILE A 248 -6.72 -12.66 2.81
N LEU A 249 -5.94 -13.37 3.57
CA LEU A 249 -4.52 -13.59 3.35
C LEU A 249 -4.35 -14.90 2.59
N THR A 250 -3.70 -14.84 1.43
CA THR A 250 -3.47 -16.00 0.58
C THR A 250 -1.99 -16.39 0.56
N GLU A 251 -1.70 -17.61 0.17
CA GLU A 251 -0.37 -17.99 -0.26
C GLU A 251 0.08 -17.17 -1.47
N LEU A 252 1.39 -17.02 -1.63
CA LEU A 252 1.96 -16.29 -2.77
C LEU A 252 1.55 -16.95 -4.09
N GLY A 253 0.96 -16.19 -4.98
CA GLY A 253 0.46 -16.66 -6.28
C GLY A 253 -0.96 -17.24 -6.25
N ALA A 254 -1.59 -17.42 -5.07
CA ALA A 254 -2.94 -17.96 -4.97
C ALA A 254 -4.05 -16.90 -5.09
N ALA A 255 -3.72 -15.61 -4.97
CA ALA A 255 -4.70 -14.52 -4.87
C ALA A 255 -5.71 -14.48 -6.03
N GLN A 256 -5.27 -14.70 -7.28
CA GLN A 256 -6.16 -14.70 -8.44
C GLN A 256 -7.14 -15.86 -8.40
N LEU A 257 -6.66 -17.06 -8.05
CA LEU A 257 -7.50 -18.24 -7.90
C LEU A 257 -8.52 -18.05 -6.79
N ILE A 258 -8.07 -17.63 -5.61
CA ILE A 258 -8.95 -17.36 -4.46
C ILE A 258 -9.94 -16.25 -4.80
N GLY A 259 -9.50 -15.17 -5.46
CA GLY A 259 -10.37 -14.10 -5.91
C GLY A 259 -11.50 -14.58 -6.80
N SER A 260 -11.25 -15.54 -7.69
CA SER A 260 -12.29 -16.14 -8.56
C SER A 260 -13.27 -17.04 -7.81
N GLN A 261 -12.85 -17.62 -6.68
CA GLN A 261 -13.64 -18.60 -5.90
C GLN A 261 -14.34 -17.97 -4.68
N ALA A 262 -13.79 -16.89 -4.13
CA ALA A 262 -14.23 -16.31 -2.86
C ALA A 262 -15.71 -15.91 -2.86
N ALA A 263 -16.18 -15.22 -3.89
CA ALA A 263 -17.58 -14.81 -3.98
C ALA A 263 -18.54 -16.01 -4.01
N LEU A 264 -18.17 -17.05 -4.72
CA LEU A 264 -18.99 -18.29 -4.82
C LEU A 264 -18.95 -19.08 -3.51
N ALA A 265 -17.82 -19.12 -2.80
CA ALA A 265 -17.68 -19.77 -1.52
C ALA A 265 -18.51 -19.06 -0.43
N LEU A 266 -18.56 -17.73 -0.45
CA LEU A 266 -19.30 -16.92 0.52
C LEU A 266 -20.82 -16.98 0.27
N ALA A 267 -21.25 -16.70 -0.95
CA ALA A 267 -22.66 -16.59 -1.29
C ALA A 267 -22.93 -17.22 -2.68
N PRO A 268 -23.11 -18.55 -2.79
CA PRO A 268 -23.29 -19.24 -4.05
C PRO A 268 -24.45 -18.69 -4.90
N ASP A 269 -25.55 -18.38 -4.25
CA ASP A 269 -26.77 -17.91 -4.91
C ASP A 269 -26.74 -16.41 -5.23
N GLN A 270 -25.84 -15.65 -4.60
CA GLN A 270 -25.78 -14.20 -4.67
C GLN A 270 -24.35 -13.67 -4.94
N ALA A 271 -23.48 -14.48 -5.52
CA ALA A 271 -22.09 -14.13 -5.80
C ALA A 271 -21.95 -12.84 -6.64
N ALA A 272 -22.92 -12.54 -7.49
CA ALA A 272 -22.93 -11.32 -8.30
C ALA A 272 -23.11 -10.03 -7.48
N GLN A 273 -23.63 -10.12 -6.26
CA GLN A 273 -23.77 -8.98 -5.34
C GLN A 273 -22.48 -8.68 -4.58
N LEU A 274 -21.49 -9.56 -4.68
CA LEU A 274 -20.19 -9.35 -4.09
C LEU A 274 -19.21 -8.71 -5.08
N ARG A 275 -18.36 -7.85 -4.57
CA ARG A 275 -17.21 -7.30 -5.26
C ARG A 275 -15.97 -7.91 -4.65
N VAL A 276 -15.17 -8.58 -5.49
CA VAL A 276 -13.88 -9.11 -5.08
C VAL A 276 -12.79 -8.18 -5.61
N SER A 277 -11.93 -7.72 -4.72
CA SER A 277 -10.75 -6.94 -5.05
C SER A 277 -9.52 -7.83 -4.90
N VAL A 278 -8.84 -8.04 -6.02
CA VAL A 278 -7.61 -8.82 -6.09
C VAL A 278 -6.49 -7.88 -6.51
N PRO A 279 -5.30 -7.96 -5.94
CA PRO A 279 -4.15 -7.17 -6.37
C PRO A 279 -3.83 -7.43 -7.83
N ARG A 280 -3.39 -6.40 -8.53
CA ARG A 280 -2.84 -6.58 -9.88
C ARG A 280 -1.51 -7.32 -9.77
N GLU A 281 -1.28 -8.25 -10.68
CA GLU A 281 0.01 -8.92 -10.74
C GLU A 281 1.12 -7.90 -11.06
N PRO A 282 2.28 -7.98 -10.39
CA PRO A 282 3.42 -7.08 -10.65
C PRO A 282 3.82 -7.07 -12.13
N GLY A 283 3.60 -8.17 -12.85
CA GLY A 283 3.83 -8.30 -14.28
C GLY A 283 2.94 -7.39 -15.14
N GLU A 284 1.68 -7.19 -14.77
CA GLU A 284 0.76 -6.31 -15.51
C GLU A 284 1.13 -4.83 -15.36
N VAL A 285 1.56 -4.42 -14.18
CA VAL A 285 2.01 -3.04 -13.93
C VAL A 285 3.30 -2.77 -14.71
N ARG A 286 4.23 -3.73 -14.74
CA ARG A 286 5.47 -3.61 -15.50
C ARG A 286 5.21 -3.52 -16.99
N SER A 287 4.34 -4.37 -17.55
CA SER A 287 3.99 -4.34 -18.98
C SER A 287 3.24 -3.05 -19.37
N ALA A 288 2.42 -2.49 -18.49
CA ALA A 288 1.77 -1.19 -18.73
C ALA A 288 2.80 -0.05 -18.77
N VAL A 289 3.74 -0.01 -17.82
CA VAL A 289 4.81 1.00 -17.79
C VAL A 289 5.76 0.85 -18.98
N GLU A 290 6.12 -0.36 -19.37
CA GLU A 290 6.94 -0.60 -20.58
C GLU A 290 6.21 -0.19 -21.85
N SER A 291 4.90 -0.41 -21.96
CA SER A 291 4.07 0.03 -23.08
C SER A 291 3.97 1.55 -23.16
N ASP A 292 3.77 2.21 -22.03
CA ASP A 292 3.70 3.68 -21.96
C ASP A 292 5.06 4.33 -22.27
N ALA A 293 6.15 3.75 -21.76
CA ALA A 293 7.50 4.20 -22.09
C ALA A 293 7.82 4.03 -23.59
N ASN A 294 7.48 2.87 -24.18
CA ASN A 294 7.65 2.64 -25.60
C ASN A 294 6.82 3.61 -26.45
N THR A 295 5.60 3.92 -26.02
CA THR A 295 4.75 4.89 -26.71
C THR A 295 5.35 6.29 -26.65
N LEU A 296 5.89 6.71 -25.51
CA LEU A 296 6.61 7.97 -25.33
C LEU A 296 7.87 8.04 -26.22
N PHE A 297 8.64 6.95 -26.29
CA PHE A 297 9.83 6.89 -27.17
C PHE A 297 9.45 6.95 -28.66
N LEU A 298 8.34 6.32 -29.06
CA LEU A 298 7.85 6.40 -30.44
C LEU A 298 7.34 7.80 -30.80
N VAL A 299 6.66 8.48 -29.86
CA VAL A 299 6.19 9.86 -30.05
C VAL A 299 7.37 10.84 -30.12
N LEU A 300 8.36 10.71 -29.24
CA LEU A 300 9.57 11.55 -29.25
C LEU A 300 10.50 11.23 -30.42
N GLY A 301 10.64 9.95 -30.80
CA GLY A 301 11.44 9.52 -31.95
C GLY A 301 10.81 9.81 -33.30
N GLY A 302 9.47 9.86 -33.37
CA GLY A 302 8.71 10.20 -34.58
C GLY A 302 8.64 11.70 -34.91
N VAL A 303 9.12 12.57 -34.02
CA VAL A 303 9.19 14.04 -34.19
C VAL A 303 10.59 14.47 -34.69
N SER A 304 11.41 13.56 -35.20
CA SER A 304 12.66 13.96 -35.87
C SER A 304 12.39 14.13 -37.37
N PRO A 305 12.59 15.35 -37.94
CA PRO A 305 12.39 15.63 -39.36
C PRO A 305 13.44 14.95 -40.25
#